data_b98ab3f411e5236a87587e71876d5f3d
#
_entry.id   b98ab3f411e5236a87587e71876d5f3d
#
_cell.length_a   1.000
_cell.length_b   1.000
_cell.length_c   1.000
_cell.angle_alpha   90.00
_cell.angle_beta   90.00
_cell.angle_gamma   90.00
#
_symmetry.space_group_name_H-M   'P 1'
#
loop_
_entity.id
_entity.type
_entity.pdbx_description
1 polymer ?
#
loop_
_entity_poly.entity_id
_entity_poly.type
_entity_poly.pdbx_seq_one_letter_code
_entity_poly.pdbx_strand_id
1 'polypeptide(L)'
;AEPTPQERHTTMTQIYADNSLSIGRTPLVKLNRITAGAGATVLAKIEGRNPAYSVKCRIGAAMVWDAEKRGVLGAGKELVEPTSGNTGIALAFVAAARGIPITLTMPETMSIERRKLLLAYGAKLVLTEGAKGMKGAIAKAEEIAASDPAKYVLLQQFNNPANPAIHEATTGPEIWADTDGGIDILVSGVGTGGTITGISRYIKH
;
A
#
# COMPACT_ATOMS: atom_id res chain seq x y z
N ALA A 1 -21.59 -30.12 8.94
CA ALA A 1 -21.68 -29.16 10.04
C ALA A 1 -20.62 -28.11 9.79
N GLU A 2 -20.98 -26.82 9.73
CA GLU A 2 -19.99 -25.74 9.65
C GLU A 2 -19.16 -25.74 10.94
N PRO A 3 -17.83 -25.59 10.86
CA PRO A 3 -16.99 -25.51 12.03
C PRO A 3 -17.34 -24.29 12.88
N THR A 4 -17.40 -24.46 14.17
CA THR A 4 -17.69 -23.38 15.11
C THR A 4 -16.60 -22.29 15.04
N PRO A 5 -16.92 -21.04 15.41
CA PRO A 5 -15.92 -19.96 15.45
C PRO A 5 -14.66 -20.29 16.27
N GLN A 6 -14.76 -21.20 17.25
CA GLN A 6 -13.65 -21.65 18.09
C GLN A 6 -12.70 -22.64 17.40
N GLU A 7 -13.17 -23.40 16.42
CA GLU A 7 -12.33 -24.36 15.68
C GLU A 7 -11.43 -23.67 14.63
N ARG A 8 -11.65 -22.38 14.33
CA ARG A 8 -10.82 -21.60 13.41
C ARG A 8 -9.63 -20.91 14.08
N HIS A 9 -9.44 -21.06 15.40
CA HIS A 9 -8.40 -20.37 16.16
C HIS A 9 -7.23 -21.28 16.60
N THR A 10 -6.60 -21.97 15.64
CA THR A 10 -5.21 -22.37 15.81
C THR A 10 -4.27 -21.43 15.05
N THR A 11 -4.51 -20.13 15.13
CA THR A 11 -3.52 -19.14 14.72
C THR A 11 -2.62 -18.87 15.92
N MET A 12 -1.35 -19.24 15.81
CA MET A 12 -0.33 -18.81 16.76
C MET A 12 -0.47 -17.29 16.97
N THR A 13 -0.55 -16.88 18.22
CA THR A 13 -0.53 -15.46 18.61
C THR A 13 0.72 -14.83 18.00
N GLN A 14 0.53 -13.94 17.05
CA GLN A 14 1.62 -13.29 16.35
C GLN A 14 1.84 -11.90 16.93
N ILE A 15 2.97 -11.72 17.61
CA ILE A 15 3.43 -10.41 18.08
C ILE A 15 4.32 -9.83 16.99
N TYR A 16 3.92 -8.69 16.42
CA TYR A 16 4.70 -7.99 15.41
C TYR A 16 5.70 -7.04 16.06
N ALA A 17 6.92 -6.98 15.54
CA ALA A 17 7.96 -6.07 16.02
C ALA A 17 7.58 -4.60 15.78
N ASP A 18 6.87 -4.32 14.69
CA ASP A 18 6.26 -3.03 14.40
C ASP A 18 4.97 -3.22 13.57
N ASN A 19 4.17 -2.16 13.46
CA ASN A 19 2.87 -2.25 12.81
C ASN A 19 2.97 -2.36 11.27
N SER A 20 4.11 -2.08 10.64
CA SER A 20 4.29 -2.31 9.20
C SER A 20 4.28 -3.79 8.84
N LEU A 21 4.59 -4.66 9.79
CA LEU A 21 4.60 -6.11 9.62
C LEU A 21 3.20 -6.75 9.76
N SER A 22 2.20 -6.01 10.25
CA SER A 22 0.81 -6.49 10.38
C SER A 22 -0.03 -6.34 9.11
N ILE A 23 0.57 -5.84 8.01
CA ILE A 23 -0.06 -5.62 6.71
C ILE A 23 -0.43 -6.94 6.04
N GLY A 24 -1.56 -6.93 5.32
CA GLY A 24 -2.05 -8.10 4.58
C GLY A 24 -3.01 -8.96 5.40
N ARG A 25 -3.27 -10.18 4.93
CA ARG A 25 -4.26 -11.12 5.50
C ARG A 25 -5.62 -10.45 5.73
N THR A 26 -6.01 -9.62 4.78
CA THR A 26 -7.28 -8.91 4.80
C THR A 26 -8.42 -9.88 4.50
N PRO A 27 -9.60 -9.73 5.13
CA PRO A 27 -10.69 -10.66 4.94
C PRO A 27 -11.29 -10.57 3.55
N LEU A 28 -11.74 -11.72 3.05
CA LEU A 28 -12.60 -11.84 1.89
C LEU A 28 -14.05 -11.99 2.37
N VAL A 29 -14.95 -11.10 1.97
CA VAL A 29 -16.32 -11.02 2.49
C VAL A 29 -17.33 -11.25 1.39
N LYS A 30 -18.25 -12.21 1.56
CA LYS A 30 -19.35 -12.45 0.64
C LYS A 30 -20.38 -11.30 0.70
N LEU A 31 -20.70 -10.75 -0.46
CA LEU A 31 -21.76 -9.76 -0.60
C LEU A 31 -23.11 -10.49 -0.81
N ASN A 32 -24.11 -10.14 0.01
CA ASN A 32 -25.38 -10.86 0.01
C ASN A 32 -26.54 -10.01 -0.54
N ARG A 33 -26.80 -8.83 0.04
CA ARG A 33 -27.99 -8.05 -0.31
C ARG A 33 -27.90 -7.36 -1.66
N ILE A 34 -26.76 -6.67 -1.91
CA ILE A 34 -26.56 -5.92 -3.14
C ILE A 34 -26.45 -6.84 -4.38
N THR A 35 -26.12 -8.10 -4.15
CA THR A 35 -25.98 -9.14 -5.19
C THR A 35 -27.16 -10.08 -5.23
N ALA A 36 -28.26 -9.78 -4.56
CA ALA A 36 -29.46 -10.60 -4.58
C ALA A 36 -30.00 -10.75 -6.00
N GLY A 37 -30.17 -12.00 -6.46
CA GLY A 37 -30.60 -12.34 -7.83
C GLY A 37 -29.46 -12.39 -8.86
N ALA A 38 -28.21 -12.08 -8.50
CA ALA A 38 -27.07 -12.33 -9.38
C ALA A 38 -26.78 -13.84 -9.49
N GLY A 39 -26.47 -14.31 -10.71
CA GLY A 39 -26.09 -15.71 -10.96
C GLY A 39 -24.67 -16.07 -10.51
N ALA A 40 -24.02 -15.21 -9.69
CA ALA A 40 -22.65 -15.39 -9.27
C ALA A 40 -22.48 -15.11 -7.75
N THR A 41 -21.53 -15.77 -7.12
CA THR A 41 -21.06 -15.40 -5.78
C THR A 41 -20.07 -14.25 -5.91
N VAL A 42 -20.38 -13.12 -5.30
CA VAL A 42 -19.51 -11.94 -5.31
C VAL A 42 -18.81 -11.79 -3.96
N LEU A 43 -17.49 -11.71 -4.00
CA LEU A 43 -16.62 -11.56 -2.83
C LEU A 43 -15.88 -10.23 -2.87
N ALA A 44 -15.78 -9.55 -1.74
CA ALA A 44 -15.03 -8.30 -1.59
C ALA A 44 -13.80 -8.52 -0.72
N LYS A 45 -12.60 -8.25 -1.25
CA LYS A 45 -11.35 -8.21 -0.48
C LYS A 45 -11.27 -6.88 0.26
N ILE A 46 -11.38 -6.90 1.58
CA ILE A 46 -11.52 -5.68 2.39
C ILE A 46 -10.15 -5.10 2.75
N GLU A 47 -9.52 -4.44 1.79
CA GLU A 47 -8.19 -3.82 1.97
C GLU A 47 -8.15 -2.64 2.96
N GLY A 48 -9.31 -2.13 3.35
CA GLY A 48 -9.44 -1.18 4.47
C GLY A 48 -9.09 -1.77 5.84
N ARG A 49 -8.86 -3.08 5.96
CA ARG A 49 -8.39 -3.73 7.19
C ARG A 49 -6.87 -3.68 7.36
N ASN A 50 -6.13 -3.19 6.38
CA ASN A 50 -4.71 -2.87 6.58
C ASN A 50 -4.51 -1.75 7.61
N PRO A 51 -3.35 -1.65 8.30
CA PRO A 51 -3.10 -0.72 9.41
C PRO A 51 -3.35 0.76 9.10
N ALA A 52 -3.06 1.20 7.87
CA ALA A 52 -3.37 2.57 7.41
C ALA A 52 -4.59 2.61 6.48
N TYR A 53 -5.52 1.67 6.66
CA TYR A 53 -6.86 1.61 6.06
C TYR A 53 -6.91 1.59 4.53
N SER A 54 -5.91 1.05 3.85
CA SER A 54 -5.96 0.92 2.38
C SER A 54 -5.04 -0.17 1.83
N VAL A 55 -5.31 -0.57 0.57
CA VAL A 55 -4.43 -1.46 -0.21
C VAL A 55 -3.02 -0.89 -0.37
N LYS A 56 -2.83 0.41 -0.24
CA LYS A 56 -1.53 1.06 -0.38
C LYS A 56 -0.57 0.76 0.77
N CYS A 57 -1.06 0.24 1.90
CA CYS A 57 -0.19 -0.27 2.96
C CYS A 57 0.78 -1.33 2.42
N ARG A 58 0.28 -2.23 1.55
CA ARG A 58 1.10 -3.28 0.94
C ARG A 58 2.25 -2.71 0.12
N ILE A 59 1.95 -1.81 -0.81
CA ILE A 59 2.99 -1.24 -1.68
C ILE A 59 3.91 -0.28 -0.92
N GLY A 60 3.39 0.49 0.05
CA GLY A 60 4.19 1.36 0.89
C GLY A 60 5.27 0.58 1.65
N ALA A 61 4.89 -0.53 2.29
CA ALA A 61 5.84 -1.40 2.96
C ALA A 61 6.80 -2.08 1.96
N ALA A 62 6.27 -2.66 0.88
CA ALA A 62 7.09 -3.39 -0.08
C ALA A 62 8.18 -2.53 -0.72
N MET A 63 7.86 -1.29 -1.10
CA MET A 63 8.83 -0.37 -1.70
C MET A 63 9.93 0.03 -0.70
N VAL A 64 9.58 0.23 0.58
CA VAL A 64 10.56 0.51 1.64
C VAL A 64 11.45 -0.69 1.89
N TRP A 65 10.87 -1.88 2.08
CA TRP A 65 11.64 -3.11 2.32
C TRP A 65 12.56 -3.47 1.15
N ASP A 66 12.09 -3.28 -0.09
CA ASP A 66 12.91 -3.50 -1.28
C ASP A 66 14.09 -2.52 -1.34
N ALA A 67 13.85 -1.24 -1.04
CA ALA A 67 14.91 -0.22 -0.99
C ALA A 67 15.95 -0.52 0.10
N GLU A 68 15.53 -0.99 1.28
CA GLU A 68 16.42 -1.46 2.35
C GLU A 68 17.23 -2.70 1.89
N LYS A 69 16.54 -3.71 1.33
CA LYS A 69 17.18 -4.95 0.85
C LYS A 69 18.23 -4.68 -0.22
N ARG A 70 17.99 -3.71 -1.10
CA ARG A 70 18.95 -3.30 -2.14
C ARG A 70 20.07 -2.38 -1.62
N GLY A 71 20.02 -1.98 -0.34
CA GLY A 71 20.99 -1.09 0.26
C GLY A 71 20.92 0.36 -0.22
N VAL A 72 19.84 0.75 -0.94
CA VAL A 72 19.65 2.14 -1.38
C VAL A 72 19.01 2.99 -0.29
N LEU A 73 18.37 2.37 0.69
CA LEU A 73 17.80 2.99 1.88
C LEU A 73 18.51 2.43 3.12
N GLY A 74 19.03 3.31 3.97
CA GLY A 74 19.77 2.95 5.19
C GLY A 74 20.03 4.16 6.07
N ALA A 75 21.00 4.06 6.98
CA ALA A 75 21.32 5.14 7.92
C ALA A 75 21.64 6.45 7.17
N GLY A 76 21.06 7.55 7.65
CA GLY A 76 21.23 8.89 7.08
C GLY A 76 20.44 9.17 5.81
N LYS A 77 19.67 8.20 5.30
CA LYS A 77 18.79 8.37 4.13
C LYS A 77 17.42 8.91 4.54
N GLU A 78 16.80 9.62 3.62
CA GLU A 78 15.45 10.18 3.75
C GLU A 78 14.62 9.83 2.51
N LEU A 79 13.40 9.33 2.71
CA LEU A 79 12.48 9.05 1.63
C LEU A 79 11.89 10.34 1.07
N VAL A 80 11.72 10.38 -0.25
CA VAL A 80 10.97 11.44 -0.94
C VAL A 80 9.94 10.80 -1.86
N GLU A 81 8.68 11.25 -1.83
CA GLU A 81 7.67 10.73 -2.76
C GLU A 81 6.62 11.80 -3.10
N PRO A 82 6.27 11.97 -4.39
CA PRO A 82 5.16 12.81 -4.79
C PRO A 82 3.86 12.03 -4.63
N THR A 83 3.00 12.46 -3.72
CA THR A 83 1.73 11.77 -3.48
C THR A 83 0.70 12.65 -2.80
N SER A 84 -0.54 12.49 -3.23
CA SER A 84 -1.69 13.17 -2.64
C SER A 84 -2.71 12.21 -2.04
N GLY A 85 -2.42 10.90 -2.10
CA GLY A 85 -3.37 9.85 -1.77
C GLY A 85 -2.92 8.88 -0.69
N ASN A 86 -3.54 7.71 -0.70
CA ASN A 86 -3.28 6.64 0.27
C ASN A 86 -1.85 6.12 0.24
N THR A 87 -1.12 6.27 -0.87
CA THR A 87 0.30 5.91 -0.93
C THR A 87 1.13 6.78 0.03
N GLY A 88 0.88 8.08 0.08
CA GLY A 88 1.56 8.96 1.05
C GLY A 88 1.27 8.58 2.49
N ILE A 89 0.01 8.25 2.80
CA ILE A 89 -0.37 7.78 4.14
C ILE A 89 0.36 6.48 4.47
N ALA A 90 0.37 5.52 3.55
CA ALA A 90 1.05 4.25 3.75
C ALA A 90 2.57 4.42 3.95
N LEU A 91 3.22 5.24 3.13
CA LEU A 91 4.66 5.51 3.26
C LEU A 91 4.98 6.24 4.56
N ALA A 92 4.19 7.26 4.95
CA ALA A 92 4.38 7.96 6.22
C ALA A 92 4.21 7.03 7.42
N PHE A 93 3.19 6.15 7.38
CA PHE A 93 2.95 5.13 8.39
C PHE A 93 4.13 4.15 8.52
N VAL A 94 4.62 3.60 7.40
CA VAL A 94 5.75 2.66 7.39
C VAL A 94 7.03 3.36 7.83
N ALA A 95 7.28 4.58 7.36
CA ALA A 95 8.43 5.38 7.74
C ALA A 95 8.44 5.67 9.25
N ALA A 96 7.29 6.04 9.83
CA ALA A 96 7.14 6.23 11.27
C ALA A 96 7.43 4.94 12.07
N ALA A 97 6.87 3.80 11.63
CA ALA A 97 7.08 2.51 12.27
C ALA A 97 8.56 2.06 12.26
N ARG A 98 9.32 2.49 11.26
CA ARG A 98 10.73 2.10 11.06
C ARG A 98 11.74 3.19 11.41
N GLY A 99 11.28 4.35 11.88
CA GLY A 99 12.16 5.48 12.23
C GLY A 99 12.87 6.11 11.03
N ILE A 100 12.28 6.03 9.82
CA ILE A 100 12.84 6.55 8.57
C ILE A 100 12.32 7.98 8.34
N PRO A 101 13.15 8.99 8.13
CA PRO A 101 12.69 10.31 7.73
C PRO A 101 12.02 10.27 6.35
N ILE A 102 10.92 11.01 6.19
CA ILE A 102 10.22 11.10 4.92
C ILE A 102 9.74 12.51 4.61
N THR A 103 9.95 12.95 3.38
CA THR A 103 9.39 14.17 2.80
C THR A 103 8.40 13.82 1.70
N LEU A 104 7.18 14.34 1.81
CA LEU A 104 6.11 14.15 0.83
C LEU A 104 5.82 15.46 0.12
N THR A 105 5.80 15.45 -1.19
CA THR A 105 5.40 16.60 -2.01
C THR A 105 3.97 16.44 -2.49
N MET A 106 3.18 17.48 -2.41
CA MET A 106 1.77 17.46 -2.82
C MET A 106 1.24 18.86 -3.16
N PRO A 107 0.20 18.94 -4.01
CA PRO A 107 -0.46 20.24 -4.27
C PRO A 107 -1.08 20.81 -2.99
N GLU A 108 -1.02 22.12 -2.84
CA GLU A 108 -1.64 22.84 -1.72
C GLU A 108 -3.17 22.71 -1.66
N THR A 109 -3.80 22.21 -2.72
CA THR A 109 -5.24 21.92 -2.79
C THR A 109 -5.65 20.65 -2.01
N MET A 110 -4.69 19.90 -1.50
CA MET A 110 -4.97 18.71 -0.68
C MET A 110 -5.64 19.09 0.65
N SER A 111 -6.58 18.23 1.09
CA SER A 111 -7.37 18.49 2.29
C SER A 111 -6.51 18.65 3.55
N ILE A 112 -6.94 19.52 4.44
CA ILE A 112 -6.25 19.81 5.70
C ILE A 112 -6.17 18.56 6.58
N GLU A 113 -7.21 17.74 6.61
CA GLU A 113 -7.26 16.48 7.38
C GLU A 113 -6.15 15.52 6.95
N ARG A 114 -5.95 15.39 5.63
CA ARG A 114 -4.88 14.55 5.09
C ARG A 114 -3.50 15.07 5.44
N ARG A 115 -3.28 16.39 5.34
CA ARG A 115 -2.02 17.01 5.77
C ARG A 115 -1.75 16.78 7.26
N LYS A 116 -2.77 16.97 8.12
CA LYS A 116 -2.67 16.72 9.56
C LYS A 116 -2.30 15.26 9.86
N LEU A 117 -2.91 14.31 9.15
CA LEU A 117 -2.62 12.89 9.32
C LEU A 117 -1.13 12.58 8.96
N LEU A 118 -0.64 13.10 7.86
CA LEU A 118 0.75 12.90 7.44
C LEU A 118 1.74 13.54 8.43
N LEU A 119 1.45 14.74 8.91
CA LEU A 119 2.25 15.40 9.95
C LEU A 119 2.23 14.61 11.26
N ALA A 120 1.11 14.01 11.63
CA ALA A 120 0.99 13.15 12.83
C ALA A 120 1.86 11.89 12.73
N TYR A 121 2.10 11.38 11.52
CA TYR A 121 3.10 10.32 11.29
C TYR A 121 4.55 10.83 11.24
N GLY A 122 4.78 12.13 11.43
CA GLY A 122 6.12 12.72 11.42
C GLY A 122 6.67 13.01 10.01
N ALA A 123 5.86 12.93 8.96
CA ALA A 123 6.31 13.28 7.62
C ALA A 123 6.50 14.79 7.46
N LYS A 124 7.54 15.20 6.73
CA LYS A 124 7.70 16.57 6.25
C LYS A 124 6.85 16.78 5.01
N LEU A 125 6.11 17.87 4.93
CA LEU A 125 5.27 18.21 3.77
C LEU A 125 5.87 19.38 3.01
N VAL A 126 6.02 19.21 1.70
CA VAL A 126 6.36 20.27 0.77
C VAL A 126 5.16 20.51 -0.13
N LEU A 127 4.47 21.62 0.08
CA LEU A 127 3.31 22.00 -0.71
C LEU A 127 3.76 22.68 -2.00
N THR A 128 3.13 22.29 -3.11
CA THR A 128 3.36 22.87 -4.42
C THR A 128 2.14 23.64 -4.89
N GLU A 129 2.34 24.55 -5.81
CA GLU A 129 1.28 25.39 -6.39
C GLU A 129 0.12 24.54 -6.92
N GLY A 130 -1.10 24.85 -6.45
CA GLY A 130 -2.29 24.07 -6.77
C GLY A 130 -2.59 23.97 -8.26
N ALA A 131 -2.35 25.04 -9.02
CA ALA A 131 -2.55 25.09 -10.47
C ALA A 131 -1.70 24.06 -11.24
N LYS A 132 -0.53 23.67 -10.70
CA LYS A 132 0.35 22.65 -11.29
C LYS A 132 -0.08 21.21 -10.98
N GLY A 133 -1.01 21.02 -10.03
CA GLY A 133 -1.50 19.72 -9.64
C GLY A 133 -0.39 18.72 -9.30
N MET A 134 -0.63 17.44 -9.58
CA MET A 134 0.37 16.38 -9.32
C MET A 134 1.65 16.53 -10.14
N LYS A 135 1.61 17.15 -11.32
CA LYS A 135 2.83 17.40 -12.11
C LYS A 135 3.81 18.29 -11.36
N GLY A 136 3.32 19.33 -10.67
CA GLY A 136 4.15 20.19 -9.82
C GLY A 136 4.74 19.45 -8.63
N ALA A 137 3.97 18.56 -8.00
CA ALA A 137 4.46 17.75 -6.90
C ALA A 137 5.54 16.75 -7.35
N ILE A 138 5.38 16.12 -8.51
CA ILE A 138 6.38 15.20 -9.10
C ILE A 138 7.68 15.96 -9.36
N ALA A 139 7.62 17.06 -10.08
CA ALA A 139 8.81 17.88 -10.39
C ALA A 139 9.54 18.33 -9.10
N LYS A 140 8.79 18.69 -8.06
CA LYS A 140 9.39 19.09 -6.77
C LYS A 140 10.04 17.91 -6.02
N ALA A 141 9.47 16.72 -6.09
CA ALA A 141 10.09 15.52 -5.51
C ALA A 141 11.40 15.17 -6.23
N GLU A 142 11.41 15.24 -7.56
CA GLU A 142 12.59 15.01 -8.39
C GLU A 142 13.69 16.07 -8.12
N GLU A 143 13.32 17.33 -7.98
CA GLU A 143 14.24 18.42 -7.59
C GLU A 143 14.89 18.13 -6.24
N ILE A 144 14.10 17.75 -5.23
CA ILE A 144 14.62 17.41 -3.90
C ILE A 144 15.56 16.20 -3.99
N ALA A 145 15.15 15.14 -4.69
CA ALA A 145 15.96 13.93 -4.84
C ALA A 145 17.29 14.23 -5.55
N ALA A 146 17.27 15.08 -6.57
CA ALA A 146 18.47 15.49 -7.32
C ALA A 146 19.39 16.43 -6.54
N SER A 147 18.88 17.18 -5.55
CA SER A 147 19.69 18.11 -4.75
C SER A 147 20.73 17.42 -3.89
N ASP A 148 20.48 16.20 -3.44
CA ASP A 148 21.41 15.36 -2.70
C ASP A 148 21.08 13.85 -2.91
N PRO A 149 21.56 13.23 -4.01
CA PRO A 149 21.33 11.82 -4.29
C PRO A 149 21.95 10.88 -3.25
N ALA A 150 22.92 11.37 -2.48
CA ALA A 150 23.49 10.59 -1.39
C ALA A 150 22.53 10.48 -0.19
N LYS A 151 21.62 11.42 -0.02
CA LYS A 151 20.67 11.49 1.09
C LYS A 151 19.26 11.01 0.70
N TYR A 152 18.72 11.47 -0.41
CA TYR A 152 17.32 11.27 -0.76
C TYR A 152 17.08 10.03 -1.61
N VAL A 153 16.00 9.30 -1.29
CA VAL A 153 15.56 8.11 -2.01
C VAL A 153 14.14 8.32 -2.52
N LEU A 154 13.96 8.36 -3.83
CA LEU A 154 12.68 8.46 -4.51
C LEU A 154 12.18 7.05 -4.88
N LEU A 155 11.00 6.66 -4.38
CA LEU A 155 10.50 5.29 -4.53
C LEU A 155 9.74 5.04 -5.82
N GLN A 156 9.04 6.05 -6.37
CA GLN A 156 8.36 6.00 -7.68
C GLN A 156 7.31 4.89 -7.81
N GLN A 157 6.20 5.00 -7.11
CA GLN A 157 5.16 3.96 -7.04
C GLN A 157 4.67 3.41 -8.41
N PHE A 158 4.72 4.22 -9.46
CA PHE A 158 4.28 3.82 -10.82
C PHE A 158 5.31 2.95 -11.55
N ASN A 159 6.59 3.10 -11.25
CA ASN A 159 7.70 2.43 -11.92
C ASN A 159 8.36 1.36 -11.05
N ASN A 160 8.03 1.30 -9.76
CA ASN A 160 8.68 0.42 -8.81
C ASN A 160 8.18 -1.03 -8.93
N PRO A 161 9.04 -1.99 -9.28
CA PRO A 161 8.64 -3.39 -9.44
C PRO A 161 8.16 -4.05 -8.14
N ALA A 162 8.53 -3.52 -6.97
CA ALA A 162 8.04 -4.01 -5.68
C ALA A 162 6.52 -3.85 -5.52
N ASN A 163 5.91 -2.90 -6.26
CA ASN A 163 4.47 -2.70 -6.26
C ASN A 163 3.70 -3.94 -6.79
N PRO A 164 3.82 -4.38 -8.05
CA PRO A 164 3.15 -5.61 -8.47
C PRO A 164 3.67 -6.85 -7.73
N ALA A 165 4.94 -6.91 -7.38
CA ALA A 165 5.55 -8.07 -6.71
C ALA A 165 4.89 -8.38 -5.35
N ILE A 166 4.54 -7.37 -4.54
CA ILE A 166 3.89 -7.62 -3.25
C ILE A 166 2.48 -8.20 -3.42
N HIS A 167 1.77 -7.82 -4.47
CA HIS A 167 0.45 -8.37 -4.76
C HIS A 167 0.52 -9.79 -5.31
N GLU A 168 1.55 -10.11 -6.07
CA GLU A 168 1.85 -11.46 -6.52
C GLU A 168 2.22 -12.36 -5.34
N ALA A 169 3.03 -11.85 -4.40
CA ALA A 169 3.50 -12.61 -3.23
C ALA A 169 2.48 -12.71 -2.09
N THR A 170 1.49 -11.82 -2.01
CA THR A 170 0.57 -11.77 -0.86
C THR A 170 -0.89 -11.74 -1.24
N THR A 171 -1.37 -10.71 -1.93
CA THR A 171 -2.79 -10.52 -2.24
C THR A 171 -3.34 -11.64 -3.12
N GLY A 172 -2.59 -12.06 -4.13
CA GLY A 172 -2.94 -13.20 -4.99
C GLY A 172 -3.08 -14.51 -4.20
N PRO A 173 -2.04 -14.95 -3.47
CA PRO A 173 -2.11 -16.11 -2.60
C PRO A 173 -3.24 -16.08 -1.56
N GLU A 174 -3.47 -14.92 -0.92
CA GLU A 174 -4.57 -14.76 0.04
C GLU A 174 -5.93 -15.01 -0.60
N ILE A 175 -6.20 -14.39 -1.77
CA ILE A 175 -7.46 -14.58 -2.49
C ILE A 175 -7.62 -16.04 -2.93
N TRP A 176 -6.56 -16.62 -3.48
CA TRP A 176 -6.56 -18.01 -3.95
C TRP A 176 -6.86 -19.01 -2.83
N ALA A 177 -6.19 -18.86 -1.69
CA ALA A 177 -6.42 -19.71 -0.53
C ALA A 177 -7.81 -19.54 0.07
N ASP A 178 -8.31 -18.29 0.19
CA ASP A 178 -9.63 -18.00 0.74
C ASP A 178 -10.79 -18.49 -0.15
N THR A 179 -10.53 -18.84 -1.42
CA THR A 179 -11.51 -19.33 -2.39
C THR A 179 -11.30 -20.80 -2.80
N ASP A 180 -10.32 -21.49 -2.16
CA ASP A 180 -9.89 -22.84 -2.60
C ASP A 180 -9.58 -22.90 -4.11
N GLY A 181 -9.04 -21.81 -4.67
CA GLY A 181 -8.74 -21.66 -6.10
C GLY A 181 -9.95 -21.41 -7.01
N GLY A 182 -11.15 -21.29 -6.46
CA GLY A 182 -12.41 -21.15 -7.22
C GLY A 182 -12.69 -19.70 -7.63
N ILE A 183 -11.87 -19.13 -8.52
CA ILE A 183 -12.03 -17.76 -9.03
C ILE A 183 -12.29 -17.80 -10.53
N ASP A 184 -13.46 -17.33 -10.96
CA ASP A 184 -13.79 -17.19 -12.39
C ASP A 184 -13.46 -15.77 -12.89
N ILE A 185 -13.72 -14.74 -12.07
CA ILE A 185 -13.59 -13.34 -12.46
C ILE A 185 -12.89 -12.54 -11.35
N LEU A 186 -11.81 -11.84 -11.70
CA LEU A 186 -11.15 -10.86 -10.85
C LEU A 186 -11.52 -9.45 -11.32
N VAL A 187 -12.08 -8.64 -10.42
CA VAL A 187 -12.36 -7.21 -10.65
C VAL A 187 -11.46 -6.37 -9.74
N SER A 188 -10.72 -5.45 -10.31
CA SER A 188 -9.82 -4.57 -9.56
C SER A 188 -9.83 -3.16 -10.13
N GLY A 189 -9.80 -2.14 -9.26
CA GLY A 189 -9.52 -0.77 -9.66
C GLY A 189 -8.09 -0.62 -10.19
N VAL A 190 -7.91 0.20 -11.21
CA VAL A 190 -6.60 0.45 -11.83
C VAL A 190 -6.17 1.90 -11.60
N GLY A 191 -5.17 2.08 -10.72
CA GLY A 191 -4.41 3.32 -10.58
C GLY A 191 -3.00 3.12 -11.15
N THR A 192 -2.07 2.58 -10.34
CA THR A 192 -0.73 2.19 -10.79
C THR A 192 -0.72 0.88 -11.59
N GLY A 193 -1.80 0.11 -11.57
CA GLY A 193 -1.90 -1.21 -12.17
C GLY A 193 -1.29 -2.35 -11.32
N GLY A 194 -0.56 -2.04 -10.25
CA GLY A 194 0.18 -3.03 -9.48
C GLY A 194 -0.67 -4.15 -8.90
N THR A 195 -1.84 -3.82 -8.35
CA THR A 195 -2.74 -4.80 -7.72
C THR A 195 -3.20 -5.85 -8.73
N ILE A 196 -3.82 -5.41 -9.83
CA ILE A 196 -4.33 -6.34 -10.84
C ILE A 196 -3.21 -7.13 -11.50
N THR A 197 -2.06 -6.48 -11.77
CA THR A 197 -0.90 -7.13 -12.37
C THR A 197 -0.36 -8.24 -11.48
N GLY A 198 -0.13 -7.96 -10.19
CA GLY A 198 0.44 -8.93 -9.27
C GLY A 198 -0.51 -10.11 -9.03
N ILE A 199 -1.80 -9.85 -8.77
CA ILE A 199 -2.79 -10.92 -8.57
C ILE A 199 -2.91 -11.77 -9.85
N SER A 200 -2.99 -11.14 -11.03
CA SER A 200 -3.12 -11.88 -12.30
C SER A 200 -1.88 -12.72 -12.62
N ARG A 201 -0.68 -12.27 -12.27
CA ARG A 201 0.54 -13.09 -12.41
C ARG A 201 0.43 -14.36 -11.56
N TYR A 202 0.06 -14.21 -10.31
CA TYR A 202 -0.08 -15.35 -9.40
C TYR A 202 -1.13 -16.36 -9.87
N ILE A 203 -2.31 -15.90 -10.31
CA ILE A 203 -3.43 -16.80 -10.68
C ILE A 203 -3.16 -17.51 -12.02
N LYS A 204 -2.34 -16.94 -12.91
CA LYS A 204 -2.07 -17.52 -14.24
C LYS A 204 -0.87 -18.48 -14.28
N HIS A 205 -0.12 -18.57 -13.20
CA HIS A 205 0.97 -19.53 -13.02
C HIS A 205 0.54 -20.71 -12.16
#